data_376596ac1a38a82a7917ed3d05aef6c0
#
_entry.id   376596ac1a38a82a7917ed3d05aef6c0
#
_cell.length_a   1.000
_cell.length_b   1.000
_cell.length_c   1.000
_cell.angle_alpha   90.00
_cell.angle_beta   90.00
_cell.angle_gamma   90.00
#
_symmetry.space_group_name_H-M   'P 1'
#
loop_
_entity.id
_entity.type
_entity.pdbx_description
1 polymer ?
#
loop_
_entity_poly.entity_id
_entity_poly.type
_entity_poly.pdbx_seq_one_letter_code
_entity_poly.pdbx_strand_id
1 'polypeptide(L)'
;MYNQRIVVRPARSNDAEVVAKAVAMAIGDEVALQNYCGAEYLDVLAEIARREATQYSWQYALVAEVDGVTAGAVVGYDGARLSELREGTFAVLRERTGHIPVVADE
;
A
#
# COMPACT_ATOMS: atom_id res chain seq x y z
N MET A 1 36.22 1.97 5.61
CA MET A 1 34.87 1.68 6.18
C MET A 1 33.78 2.17 5.26
N TYR A 2 32.80 1.36 5.03
CA TYR A 2 31.71 1.68 4.13
C TYR A 2 30.55 2.32 4.91
N ASN A 3 30.15 3.52 4.51
CA ASN A 3 29.05 4.22 5.16
C ASN A 3 27.89 4.33 4.18
N GLN A 4 26.80 3.68 4.51
CA GLN A 4 25.55 3.82 3.75
C GLN A 4 24.82 5.08 4.19
N ARG A 5 24.26 5.78 3.23
CA ARG A 5 23.42 6.93 3.50
C ARG A 5 21.96 6.48 3.44
N ILE A 6 21.30 6.54 4.58
CA ILE A 6 19.88 6.18 4.71
C ILE A 6 19.08 7.46 4.90
N VAL A 7 18.07 7.66 4.06
CA VAL A 7 17.17 8.79 4.12
C VAL A 7 15.75 8.26 4.22
N VAL A 8 14.98 8.77 5.18
CA VAL A 8 13.55 8.48 5.28
C VAL A 8 12.80 9.75 4.92
N ARG A 9 11.87 9.64 3.97
CA ARG A 9 11.13 10.78 3.47
C ARG A 9 9.66 10.43 3.28
N PRO A 10 8.76 11.43 3.23
CA PRO A 10 7.37 11.17 2.82
C PRO A 10 7.33 10.60 1.42
N ALA A 11 6.40 9.68 1.18
CA ALA A 11 6.19 9.12 -0.13
C ALA A 11 5.54 10.16 -1.06
N ARG A 12 5.70 9.93 -2.35
CA ARG A 12 5.04 10.69 -3.41
C ARG A 12 4.19 9.72 -4.23
N SER A 13 3.32 10.24 -5.07
CA SER A 13 2.45 9.38 -5.87
C SER A 13 3.22 8.40 -6.76
N ASN A 14 4.42 8.79 -7.22
CA ASN A 14 5.25 7.92 -8.05
C ASN A 14 5.99 6.83 -7.25
N ASP A 15 5.83 6.81 -5.93
CA ASP A 15 6.35 5.72 -5.08
C ASP A 15 5.31 4.59 -4.90
N ALA A 16 4.19 4.63 -5.61
CA ALA A 16 3.09 3.69 -5.40
C ALA A 16 3.51 2.23 -5.53
N GLU A 17 4.40 1.90 -6.46
CA GLU A 17 4.85 0.52 -6.64
C GLU A 17 5.68 0.03 -5.44
N VAL A 18 6.51 0.89 -4.88
CA VAL A 18 7.29 0.56 -3.69
C VAL A 18 6.36 0.36 -2.50
N VAL A 19 5.37 1.23 -2.34
CA VAL A 19 4.36 1.09 -1.28
C VAL A 19 3.60 -0.22 -1.45
N ALA A 20 3.18 -0.55 -2.67
CA ALA A 20 2.45 -1.80 -2.95
C ALA A 20 3.27 -3.03 -2.58
N LYS A 21 4.54 -3.04 -2.92
CA LYS A 21 5.43 -4.16 -2.57
C LYS A 21 5.59 -4.29 -1.06
N ALA A 22 5.73 -3.18 -0.36
CA ALA A 22 5.85 -3.19 1.10
C ALA A 22 4.58 -3.75 1.75
N VAL A 23 3.41 -3.36 1.26
CA VAL A 23 2.13 -3.86 1.76
C VAL A 23 2.01 -5.36 1.50
N ALA A 24 2.34 -5.81 0.28
CA ALA A 24 2.29 -7.22 -0.06
C ALA A 24 3.20 -8.05 0.83
N MET A 25 4.42 -7.57 1.10
CA MET A 25 5.36 -8.25 1.99
C MET A 25 4.84 -8.29 3.42
N ALA A 26 4.20 -7.22 3.88
CA ALA A 26 3.65 -7.16 5.23
C ALA A 26 2.50 -8.14 5.42
N ILE A 27 1.65 -8.30 4.40
CA ILE A 27 0.58 -9.32 4.43
C ILE A 27 1.18 -10.72 4.41
N GLY A 28 2.19 -10.95 3.57
CA GLY A 28 3.02 -12.15 3.60
C GLY A 28 2.36 -13.45 3.19
N ASP A 29 1.13 -13.42 2.67
CA ASP A 29 0.37 -14.61 2.30
C ASP A 29 -0.21 -14.40 0.91
N GLU A 30 0.31 -15.13 -0.06
CA GLU A 30 -0.09 -14.99 -1.46
C GLU A 30 -1.55 -15.37 -1.68
N VAL A 31 -2.05 -16.37 -0.97
CA VAL A 31 -3.46 -16.77 -1.08
C VAL A 31 -4.36 -15.64 -0.58
N ALA A 32 -4.01 -15.04 0.56
CA ALA A 32 -4.76 -13.90 1.09
C ALA A 32 -4.74 -12.71 0.12
N LEU A 33 -3.57 -12.44 -0.48
CA LEU A 33 -3.42 -11.35 -1.44
C LEU A 33 -4.29 -11.58 -2.66
N GLN A 34 -4.31 -12.81 -3.20
CA GLN A 34 -5.13 -13.15 -4.35
C GLN A 34 -6.62 -13.11 -4.02
N ASN A 35 -7.01 -13.56 -2.83
CA ASN A 35 -8.41 -13.49 -2.40
C ASN A 35 -8.88 -12.05 -2.22
N TYR A 36 -7.99 -11.16 -1.79
CA TYR A 36 -8.30 -9.76 -1.53
C TYR A 36 -8.28 -8.94 -2.81
N CYS A 37 -7.26 -9.10 -3.63
CA CYS A 37 -6.98 -8.23 -4.77
C CYS A 37 -6.97 -8.95 -6.12
N GLY A 38 -7.14 -10.27 -6.14
CA GLY A 38 -7.10 -11.06 -7.38
C GLY A 38 -5.69 -11.47 -7.76
N ALA A 39 -5.57 -12.11 -8.92
CA ALA A 39 -4.30 -12.64 -9.39
C ALA A 39 -3.26 -11.54 -9.62
N GLU A 40 -3.70 -10.35 -9.99
CA GLU A 40 -2.81 -9.22 -10.26
C GLU A 40 -2.73 -8.28 -9.07
N TYR A 41 -2.56 -8.85 -7.89
CA TYR A 41 -2.64 -8.10 -6.64
C TYR A 41 -1.61 -6.97 -6.52
N LEU A 42 -0.42 -7.13 -7.10
CA LEU A 42 0.57 -6.04 -7.05
C LEU A 42 0.10 -4.82 -7.83
N ASP A 43 -0.49 -5.03 -9.01
CA ASP A 43 -1.05 -3.94 -9.81
C ASP A 43 -2.21 -3.26 -9.09
N VAL A 44 -3.07 -4.05 -8.46
CA VAL A 44 -4.22 -3.53 -7.72
C VAL A 44 -3.76 -2.74 -6.51
N LEU A 45 -2.79 -3.27 -5.75
CA LEU A 45 -2.23 -2.56 -4.61
C LEU A 45 -1.53 -1.27 -5.04
N ALA A 46 -0.85 -1.29 -6.19
CA ALA A 46 -0.21 -0.07 -6.73
C ALA A 46 -1.25 0.98 -7.08
N GLU A 47 -2.39 0.58 -7.63
CA GLU A 47 -3.47 1.51 -7.92
C GLU A 47 -4.04 2.10 -6.63
N ILE A 48 -4.24 1.27 -5.59
CA ILE A 48 -4.68 1.74 -4.29
C ILE A 48 -3.68 2.74 -3.71
N ALA A 49 -2.39 2.42 -3.78
CA ALA A 49 -1.33 3.28 -3.25
C ALA A 49 -1.22 4.61 -4.02
N ARG A 50 -1.55 4.59 -5.30
CA ARG A 50 -1.46 5.79 -6.14
C ARG A 50 -2.58 6.78 -5.86
N ARG A 51 -3.74 6.30 -5.41
CA ARG A 51 -4.90 7.15 -5.13
C ARG A 51 -4.80 7.79 -3.75
N GLU A 52 -5.48 8.92 -3.61
CA GLU A 52 -5.63 9.58 -2.31
C GLU A 52 -6.76 8.92 -1.53
N ALA A 53 -6.73 9.08 -0.21
CA ALA A 53 -7.78 8.62 0.70
C ALA A 53 -8.09 7.12 0.62
N THR A 54 -7.06 6.28 0.42
CA THR A 54 -7.16 4.83 0.56
C THR A 54 -6.30 4.38 1.75
N GLN A 55 -6.54 3.15 2.21
CA GLN A 55 -5.79 2.61 3.36
C GLN A 55 -4.28 2.52 3.11
N TYR A 56 -3.88 2.35 1.86
CA TYR A 56 -2.46 2.19 1.51
C TYR A 56 -1.95 3.33 0.63
N SER A 57 -2.65 4.47 0.66
CA SER A 57 -2.27 5.64 -0.13
C SER A 57 -0.85 6.12 0.20
N TRP A 58 -0.15 6.59 -0.84
CA TRP A 58 1.14 7.25 -0.68
C TRP A 58 1.10 8.40 0.32
N GLN A 59 -0.08 9.00 0.52
CA GLN A 59 -0.25 10.11 1.45
C GLN A 59 0.10 9.73 2.89
N TYR A 60 0.00 8.47 3.24
CA TYR A 60 0.23 7.95 4.59
C TYR A 60 1.47 7.09 4.68
N ALA A 61 2.37 7.21 3.71
CA ALA A 61 3.55 6.37 3.63
C ALA A 61 4.84 7.17 3.81
N LEU A 62 5.82 6.52 4.40
CA LEU A 62 7.21 6.98 4.41
C LEU A 62 8.02 6.00 3.59
N VAL A 63 8.99 6.52 2.85
CA VAL A 63 9.87 5.72 1.99
C VAL A 63 11.30 5.84 2.51
N ALA A 64 11.99 4.72 2.57
CA ALA A 64 13.40 4.67 2.91
C ALA A 64 14.24 4.53 1.64
N GLU A 65 15.25 5.37 1.51
CA GLU A 65 16.25 5.28 0.44
C GLU A 65 17.59 4.93 1.04
N VAL A 66 18.31 4.05 0.38
CA VAL A 66 19.70 3.71 0.72
C VAL A 66 20.57 4.13 -0.45
N ASP A 67 21.46 5.08 -0.22
CA ASP A 67 22.34 5.62 -1.27
C ASP A 67 21.56 6.09 -2.51
N GLY A 68 20.40 6.73 -2.28
CA GLY A 68 19.56 7.28 -3.35
C GLY A 68 18.65 6.27 -4.02
N VAL A 69 18.67 5.00 -3.60
CA VAL A 69 17.83 3.96 -4.17
C VAL A 69 16.72 3.60 -3.18
N THR A 70 15.50 3.57 -3.66
CA THR A 70 14.35 3.24 -2.84
C THR A 70 14.44 1.79 -2.35
N ALA A 71 14.43 1.59 -1.04
CA ALA A 71 14.65 0.28 -0.43
C ALA A 71 13.41 -0.28 0.27
N GLY A 72 12.47 0.57 0.67
CA GLY A 72 11.28 0.09 1.36
C GLY A 72 10.33 1.21 1.73
N ALA A 73 9.21 0.85 2.31
CA ALA A 73 8.19 1.80 2.73
C ALA A 73 7.43 1.28 3.94
N VAL A 74 6.82 2.20 4.67
CA VAL A 74 5.88 1.89 5.75
C VAL A 74 4.66 2.78 5.59
N VAL A 75 3.49 2.21 5.85
CA VAL A 75 2.21 2.93 5.77
C VAL A 75 1.57 2.93 7.16
N GLY A 76 1.09 4.09 7.57
CA GLY A 76 0.36 4.20 8.82
C GLY A 76 -0.63 5.36 8.77
N TYR A 77 -1.79 5.18 9.38
CA TYR A 77 -2.81 6.22 9.43
C TYR A 77 -3.55 6.15 10.77
N ASP A 78 -4.26 7.23 11.09
CA ASP A 78 -5.09 7.28 12.29
C ASP A 78 -6.23 6.27 12.15
N GLY A 79 -6.35 5.34 13.12
CA GLY A 79 -7.39 4.31 13.12
C GLY A 79 -8.80 4.88 13.11
N ALA A 80 -8.99 6.12 13.59
CA ALA A 80 -10.29 6.77 13.53
C ALA A 80 -10.76 7.03 12.10
N ARG A 81 -9.83 7.00 11.13
CA ARG A 81 -10.15 7.21 9.71
C ARG A 81 -10.33 5.90 8.95
N LEU A 82 -10.32 4.75 9.63
CA LEU A 82 -10.35 3.46 8.97
C LEU A 82 -11.54 3.30 8.03
N SER A 83 -12.75 3.66 8.48
CA SER A 83 -13.96 3.52 7.64
C SER A 83 -13.88 4.35 6.38
N GLU A 84 -13.43 5.59 6.49
CA GLU A 84 -13.27 6.49 5.35
C GLU A 84 -12.26 5.94 4.35
N LEU A 85 -11.09 5.53 4.85
CA LEU A 85 -10.00 5.06 3.99
C LEU A 85 -10.33 3.70 3.37
N ARG A 86 -11.05 2.86 4.11
CA ARG A 86 -11.50 1.57 3.60
C ARG A 86 -12.45 1.74 2.42
N GLU A 87 -13.32 2.75 2.45
CA GLU A 87 -14.20 3.05 1.32
C GLU A 87 -13.40 3.37 0.06
N GLY A 88 -12.32 4.14 0.20
CA GLY A 88 -11.42 4.44 -0.92
C GLY A 88 -10.77 3.17 -1.48
N THR A 89 -10.31 2.29 -0.60
CA THR A 89 -9.73 1.00 -1.01
C THR A 89 -10.76 0.14 -1.73
N PHE A 90 -11.96 0.04 -1.18
CA PHE A 90 -13.03 -0.77 -1.77
C PHE A 90 -13.47 -0.25 -3.13
N ALA A 91 -13.43 1.07 -3.34
CA ALA A 91 -13.73 1.64 -4.65
C ALA A 91 -12.76 1.11 -5.72
N VAL A 92 -11.47 1.04 -5.40
CA VAL A 92 -10.47 0.48 -6.31
C VAL A 92 -10.72 -1.01 -6.54
N LEU A 93 -10.99 -1.76 -5.48
CA LEU A 93 -11.24 -3.19 -5.59
C LEU A 93 -12.46 -3.47 -6.46
N ARG A 94 -13.52 -2.70 -6.28
CA ARG A 94 -14.74 -2.84 -7.10
C ARG A 94 -14.46 -2.57 -8.57
N GLU A 95 -13.66 -1.55 -8.87
CA GLU A 95 -13.31 -1.20 -10.24
C GLU A 95 -12.40 -2.25 -10.89
N ARG A 96 -11.46 -2.80 -10.13
CA ARG A 96 -10.41 -3.67 -10.66
C ARG A 96 -10.78 -5.15 -10.62
N THR A 97 -11.56 -5.58 -9.63
CA THR A 97 -11.88 -7.00 -9.43
C THR A 97 -13.37 -7.30 -9.58
N GLY A 98 -14.22 -6.31 -9.54
CA GLY A 98 -15.66 -6.47 -9.65
C GLY A 98 -16.35 -6.87 -8.36
N HIS A 99 -15.61 -7.02 -7.26
CA HIS A 99 -16.22 -7.35 -5.97
C HIS A 99 -15.46 -6.71 -4.82
N ILE A 100 -16.08 -6.73 -3.65
CA ILE A 100 -15.48 -6.25 -2.41
C ILE A 100 -15.24 -7.45 -1.51
N PRO A 101 -14.04 -7.58 -0.91
CA PRO A 101 -13.79 -8.70 0.01
C PRO A 101 -14.67 -8.59 1.24
N VAL A 102 -15.06 -9.75 1.77
CA VAL A 102 -15.76 -9.80 3.05
C VAL A 102 -14.75 -9.60 4.15
N VAL A 103 -14.97 -8.59 5.00
CA VAL A 103 -14.12 -8.33 6.14
C VAL A 103 -14.91 -8.57 7.41
N ALA A 104 -14.21 -9.04 8.45
CA ALA A 104 -14.85 -9.24 9.72
C ALA A 104 -15.23 -7.91 10.34
N ASP A 105 -16.34 -7.88 11.04
CA ASP A 105 -16.73 -6.73 11.85
C ASP A 105 -15.75 -6.58 13.01
N GLU A 106 -15.41 -5.38 13.30
CA GLU A 106 -14.42 -5.08 14.34
C GLU A 106 -15.03 -4.44 15.57
#